data_bb3a765058117d5e3ddef83164e7ee8b
#
_entry.id   bb3a765058117d5e3ddef83164e7ee8b
#
_cell.length_a   1.000
_cell.length_b   1.000
_cell.length_c   1.000
_cell.angle_alpha   90.00
_cell.angle_beta   90.00
_cell.angle_gamma   90.00
#
_symmetry.space_group_name_H-M   'P 1'
#
loop_
_entity.id
_entity.type
_entity.pdbx_description
1 polymer ?
#
loop_
_entity_poly.entity_id
_entity_poly.type
_entity_poly.pdbx_seq_one_letter_code
_entity_poly.pdbx_strand_id
1 'polypeptide(L)'
;MNLFIVPTTHVHQYWHFAEPHLKRALAVGNGEFTLDQLRQFVSQGSSVLLLIMDDDNKCHCAFTVQWVMYPSDRIAYITYIGGKTTHKCWEQFLSWVKNNGGTKVQGSTKLPGIVRLWRIKWKMQPKYTLMEYKL
;
A
#
# COMPACT_ATOMS: atom_id res chain seq x y z
N MET A 1 -2.46 15.62 8.94
CA MET A 1 -2.55 14.55 7.93
C MET A 1 -3.37 13.39 8.45
N ASN A 2 -4.22 12.85 7.62
CA ASN A 2 -5.07 11.72 7.96
C ASN A 2 -5.08 10.68 6.86
N LEU A 3 -5.28 9.43 7.25
CA LEU A 3 -5.50 8.33 6.33
C LEU A 3 -6.93 8.35 5.82
N PHE A 4 -7.09 8.18 4.52
CA PHE A 4 -8.37 8.08 3.85
C PHE A 4 -8.42 6.78 3.05
N ILE A 5 -9.41 5.93 3.35
CA ILE A 5 -9.65 4.70 2.62
C ILE A 5 -10.66 5.04 1.53
N VAL A 6 -10.26 4.92 0.27
CA VAL A 6 -11.10 5.28 -0.87
C VAL A 6 -12.11 4.16 -1.16
N PRO A 7 -13.41 4.42 -1.04
CA PRO A 7 -14.40 3.43 -1.46
C PRO A 7 -14.28 3.12 -2.95
N THR A 8 -14.57 1.89 -3.34
CA THR A 8 -14.48 1.46 -4.75
C THR A 8 -15.31 2.34 -5.68
N THR A 9 -16.47 2.81 -5.21
CA THR A 9 -17.37 3.69 -5.97
C THR A 9 -16.80 5.09 -6.20
N HIS A 10 -15.75 5.47 -5.47
CA HIS A 10 -15.14 6.80 -5.54
C HIS A 10 -13.72 6.78 -6.11
N VAL A 11 -13.22 5.65 -6.56
CA VAL A 11 -11.84 5.53 -7.05
C VAL A 11 -11.56 6.51 -8.18
N HIS A 12 -12.45 6.62 -9.16
CA HIS A 12 -12.24 7.52 -10.30
C HIS A 12 -12.18 8.99 -9.87
N GLN A 13 -12.93 9.37 -8.85
CA GLN A 13 -12.95 10.72 -8.31
C GLN A 13 -11.63 11.08 -7.61
N TYR A 14 -10.99 10.12 -6.94
CA TYR A 14 -9.77 10.34 -6.16
C TYR A 14 -8.49 9.88 -6.87
N TRP A 15 -8.60 9.28 -8.04
CA TRP A 15 -7.45 8.69 -8.73
C TRP A 15 -6.34 9.71 -9.02
N HIS A 16 -6.70 10.93 -9.37
CA HIS A 16 -5.73 11.99 -9.69
C HIS A 16 -4.81 12.33 -8.50
N PHE A 17 -5.26 12.12 -7.26
CA PHE A 17 -4.43 12.26 -6.07
C PHE A 17 -3.40 11.14 -5.95
N ALA A 18 -3.82 9.94 -6.31
CA ALA A 18 -3.00 8.74 -6.17
C ALA A 18 -1.97 8.57 -7.28
N GLU A 19 -2.34 8.97 -8.50
CA GLU A 19 -1.59 8.66 -9.73
C GLU A 19 -0.11 9.04 -9.66
N PRO A 20 0.29 10.28 -9.29
CA PRO A 20 1.71 10.63 -9.28
C PRO A 20 2.52 9.79 -8.30
N HIS A 21 1.94 9.43 -7.15
CA HIS A 21 2.62 8.61 -6.14
C HIS A 21 2.74 7.15 -6.58
N LEU A 22 1.68 6.57 -7.10
CA LEU A 22 1.67 5.20 -7.56
C LEU A 22 2.52 5.00 -8.81
N LYS A 23 2.56 5.99 -9.69
CA LYS A 23 3.43 5.96 -10.87
C LYS A 23 4.91 5.82 -10.47
N ARG A 24 5.34 6.56 -9.45
CA ARG A 24 6.71 6.45 -8.92
C ARG A 24 6.95 5.09 -8.27
N ALA A 25 5.97 4.59 -7.51
CA ALA A 25 6.08 3.28 -6.87
C ALA A 25 6.19 2.14 -7.90
N LEU A 26 5.40 2.20 -8.97
CA LEU A 26 5.45 1.22 -10.04
C LEU A 26 6.78 1.23 -10.78
N ALA A 27 7.41 2.39 -10.94
CA ALA A 27 8.71 2.52 -11.60
C ALA A 27 9.83 1.75 -10.91
N VAL A 28 9.73 1.54 -9.59
CA VAL A 28 10.71 0.77 -8.80
C VAL A 28 10.23 -0.65 -8.47
N GLY A 29 9.08 -1.04 -8.97
CA GLY A 29 8.55 -2.40 -8.80
C GLY A 29 9.13 -3.39 -9.81
N ASN A 30 8.62 -4.62 -9.78
CA ASN A 30 9.07 -5.71 -10.65
C ASN A 30 8.20 -5.90 -11.91
N GLY A 31 7.31 -4.94 -12.20
CA GLY A 31 6.51 -4.97 -13.42
C GLY A 31 5.26 -5.83 -13.35
N GLU A 32 4.78 -6.17 -12.14
CA GLU A 32 3.56 -6.98 -11.97
C GLU A 32 2.31 -6.26 -12.46
N PHE A 33 2.29 -4.92 -12.38
CA PHE A 33 1.16 -4.09 -12.79
C PHE A 33 1.61 -2.90 -13.62
N THR A 34 0.79 -2.54 -14.61
CA THR A 34 0.79 -1.18 -15.17
C THR A 34 -0.11 -0.29 -14.31
N LEU A 35 0.01 1.03 -14.49
CA LEU A 35 -0.82 1.99 -13.77
C LEU A 35 -2.32 1.78 -14.06
N ASP A 36 -2.68 1.51 -15.32
CA ASP A 36 -4.06 1.24 -15.71
C ASP A 36 -4.61 -0.05 -15.10
N GLN A 37 -3.80 -1.10 -15.06
CA GLN A 37 -4.17 -2.36 -14.42
C GLN A 37 -4.40 -2.17 -12.92
N LEU A 38 -3.55 -1.39 -12.26
CA LEU A 38 -3.71 -1.10 -10.83
C LEU A 38 -4.99 -0.32 -10.57
N ARG A 39 -5.30 0.67 -11.42
CA ARG A 39 -6.56 1.42 -11.35
C ARG A 39 -7.78 0.52 -11.47
N GLN A 40 -7.74 -0.43 -12.40
CA GLN A 40 -8.81 -1.43 -12.55
C GLN A 40 -8.97 -2.29 -11.30
N PHE A 41 -7.87 -2.75 -10.72
CA PHE A 41 -7.91 -3.58 -9.51
C PHE A 41 -8.56 -2.86 -8.34
N VAL A 42 -8.20 -1.60 -8.10
CA VAL A 42 -8.82 -0.83 -7.01
C VAL A 42 -10.27 -0.45 -7.32
N SER A 43 -10.61 -0.24 -8.58
CA SER A 43 -12.00 0.07 -8.99
C SER A 43 -12.92 -1.14 -8.85
N GLN A 44 -12.39 -2.35 -9.02
CA GLN A 44 -13.15 -3.61 -8.90
C GLN A 44 -13.23 -4.12 -7.46
N GLY A 45 -12.49 -3.52 -6.54
CA GLY A 45 -12.41 -3.99 -5.16
C GLY A 45 -11.43 -5.13 -4.93
N SER A 46 -10.64 -5.52 -5.94
CA SER A 46 -9.59 -6.54 -5.82
C SER A 46 -8.39 -6.03 -5.01
N SER A 47 -8.21 -4.72 -4.97
CA SER A 47 -7.27 -4.01 -4.11
C SER A 47 -7.98 -2.83 -3.46
N VAL A 48 -7.44 -2.36 -2.35
CA VAL A 48 -7.93 -1.17 -1.65
C VAL A 48 -6.97 -0.02 -1.92
N LEU A 49 -7.51 1.16 -2.24
CA LEU A 49 -6.73 2.39 -2.40
C LEU A 49 -6.79 3.20 -1.11
N LEU A 50 -5.62 3.58 -0.60
CA LEU A 50 -5.49 4.39 0.60
C LEU A 50 -4.65 5.63 0.28
N LEU A 51 -5.09 6.77 0.80
CA LEU A 51 -4.44 8.06 0.60
C LEU A 51 -4.11 8.69 1.96
N ILE A 52 -3.01 9.42 2.01
CA ILE A 52 -2.70 10.29 3.14
C ILE A 52 -2.88 11.72 2.67
N MET A 53 -3.88 12.39 3.24
CA MET A 53 -4.31 13.73 2.86
C MET A 53 -4.10 14.71 4.01
N ASP A 54 -3.76 15.95 3.68
CA ASP A 54 -3.75 17.04 4.66
C ASP A 54 -5.05 17.84 4.60
N ASP A 55 -5.16 18.86 5.46
CA ASP A 55 -6.35 19.70 5.57
C ASP A 55 -6.55 20.60 4.33
N ASP A 56 -5.51 20.79 3.53
CA ASP A 56 -5.56 21.57 2.28
C ASP A 56 -5.84 20.69 1.06
N ASN A 57 -6.30 19.46 1.26
CA ASN A 57 -6.58 18.46 0.22
C ASN A 57 -5.35 18.09 -0.63
N LYS A 58 -4.16 18.18 -0.04
CA LYS A 58 -2.93 17.71 -0.69
C LYS A 58 -2.66 16.27 -0.32
N CYS A 59 -2.37 15.45 -1.32
CA CYS A 59 -2.03 14.04 -1.12
C CYS A 59 -0.52 13.89 -0.92
N HIS A 60 -0.13 13.35 0.23
CA HIS A 60 1.27 13.13 0.60
C HIS A 60 1.75 11.72 0.32
N CYS A 61 0.83 10.78 0.26
CA CYS A 61 1.14 9.37 0.02
C CYS A 61 -0.08 8.67 -0.56
N ALA A 62 0.17 7.73 -1.45
CA ALA A 62 -0.86 6.82 -1.93
C ALA A 62 -0.30 5.40 -1.90
N PHE A 63 -1.11 4.46 -1.49
CA PHE A 63 -0.72 3.07 -1.50
C PHE A 63 -1.92 2.15 -1.72
N THR A 64 -1.62 0.94 -2.16
CA THR A 64 -2.61 -0.08 -2.44
C THR A 64 -2.37 -1.30 -1.58
N VAL A 65 -3.45 -1.94 -1.14
CA VAL A 65 -3.42 -3.10 -0.25
C VAL A 65 -4.25 -4.21 -0.86
N GLN A 66 -3.69 -5.41 -0.85
CA GLN A 66 -4.43 -6.64 -1.15
C GLN A 66 -4.56 -7.47 0.12
N TRP A 67 -5.73 -8.06 0.34
CA TRP A 67 -5.93 -9.01 1.41
C TRP A 67 -5.46 -10.39 0.96
N VAL A 68 -4.54 -10.98 1.73
CA VAL A 68 -4.03 -12.33 1.49
C VAL A 68 -4.53 -13.22 2.62
N MET A 69 -5.23 -14.28 2.27
CA MET A 69 -5.88 -15.17 3.23
C MET A 69 -5.12 -16.49 3.33
N TYR A 70 -4.73 -16.82 4.54
CA TYR A 70 -4.24 -18.14 4.92
C TYR A 70 -5.13 -18.72 6.00
N PRO A 71 -5.07 -20.04 6.31
CA PRO A 71 -5.91 -20.62 7.35
C PRO A 71 -5.80 -19.93 8.71
N SER A 72 -4.60 -19.46 9.08
CA SER A 72 -4.35 -18.84 10.39
C SER A 72 -4.10 -17.33 10.33
N ASP A 73 -4.09 -16.74 9.12
CA ASP A 73 -3.76 -15.33 8.97
C ASP A 73 -4.61 -14.64 7.91
N ARG A 74 -4.95 -13.38 8.20
CA ARG A 74 -5.49 -12.45 7.22
C ARG A 74 -4.49 -11.29 7.11
N ILE A 75 -3.83 -11.18 5.97
CA ILE A 75 -2.69 -10.29 5.79
C ILE A 75 -3.10 -9.10 4.92
N ALA A 76 -2.87 -7.89 5.44
CA ALA A 76 -2.91 -6.68 4.62
C ALA A 76 -1.56 -6.54 3.93
N TYR A 77 -1.50 -6.88 2.65
CA TYR A 77 -0.28 -6.81 1.86
C TYR A 77 -0.23 -5.49 1.11
N ILE A 78 0.75 -4.65 1.44
CA ILE A 78 0.97 -3.38 0.75
C ILE A 78 1.66 -3.71 -0.58
N THR A 79 0.92 -3.56 -1.69
CA THR A 79 1.44 -3.89 -3.02
C THR A 79 2.33 -2.79 -3.56
N TYR A 80 1.85 -1.56 -3.53
CA TYR A 80 2.61 -0.37 -3.98
C TYR A 80 2.38 0.77 -3.00
N ILE A 81 3.45 1.50 -2.70
CA ILE A 81 3.39 2.68 -1.84
C ILE A 81 4.35 3.74 -2.37
N GLY A 82 3.87 4.95 -2.54
CA GLY A 82 4.66 6.11 -2.94
C GLY A 82 4.32 7.33 -2.11
N GLY A 83 5.32 8.16 -1.83
CA GLY A 83 5.16 9.34 -1.02
C GLY A 83 5.66 9.16 0.41
N LYS A 84 5.22 10.03 1.30
CA LYS A 84 5.66 10.07 2.69
C LYS A 84 4.51 9.79 3.64
N THR A 85 4.80 8.98 4.67
CA THR A 85 3.86 8.67 5.74
C THR A 85 4.28 9.33 7.03
N THR A 86 3.34 9.45 7.96
CA THR A 86 3.58 9.90 9.33
C THR A 86 3.30 8.76 10.30
N HIS A 87 3.82 8.87 11.51
CA HIS A 87 3.53 7.88 12.56
C HIS A 87 2.03 7.79 12.85
N LYS A 88 1.37 8.93 12.89
CA LYS A 88 -0.10 9.00 13.08
C LYS A 88 -0.85 8.20 12.02
N CYS A 89 -0.48 8.38 10.74
CA CYS A 89 -1.15 7.67 9.63
C CYS A 89 -0.83 6.17 9.65
N TRP A 90 0.37 5.80 10.06
CA TRP A 90 0.72 4.39 10.29
C TRP A 90 -0.18 3.76 11.35
N GLU A 91 -0.36 4.45 12.47
CA GLU A 91 -1.26 3.98 13.54
C GLU A 91 -2.72 3.87 13.06
N GLN A 92 -3.19 4.83 12.26
CA GLN A 92 -4.50 4.78 11.65
C GLN A 92 -4.65 3.57 10.72
N PHE A 93 -3.61 3.29 9.94
CA PHE A 93 -3.58 2.12 9.06
C PHE A 93 -3.65 0.81 9.85
N LEU A 94 -2.85 0.67 10.89
CA LEU A 94 -2.88 -0.52 11.74
C LEU A 94 -4.27 -0.73 12.38
N SER A 95 -4.91 0.33 12.82
CA SER A 95 -6.27 0.28 13.36
C SER A 95 -7.27 -0.19 12.31
N TRP A 96 -7.17 0.33 11.09
CA TRP A 96 -8.03 -0.10 9.98
C TRP A 96 -7.83 -1.58 9.67
N VAL A 97 -6.59 -2.04 9.63
CA VAL A 97 -6.27 -3.47 9.40
C VAL A 97 -6.91 -4.34 10.47
N LYS A 98 -6.73 -3.99 11.74
CA LYS A 98 -7.33 -4.73 12.86
C LYS A 98 -8.86 -4.74 12.79
N ASN A 99 -9.47 -3.61 12.50
CA ASN A 99 -10.93 -3.48 12.43
C ASN A 99 -11.53 -4.29 11.28
N ASN A 100 -10.73 -4.64 10.29
CA ASN A 100 -11.14 -5.51 9.18
C ASN A 100 -10.68 -6.96 9.33
N GLY A 101 -10.32 -7.36 10.55
CA GLY A 101 -9.93 -8.73 10.87
C GLY A 101 -8.52 -9.11 10.46
N GLY A 102 -7.69 -8.13 10.10
CA GLY A 102 -6.31 -8.38 9.73
C GLY A 102 -5.44 -8.77 10.91
N THR A 103 -4.53 -9.72 10.69
CA THR A 103 -3.60 -10.23 11.71
C THR A 103 -2.16 -9.80 11.47
N LYS A 104 -1.83 -9.45 10.25
CA LYS A 104 -0.46 -9.04 9.86
C LYS A 104 -0.53 -7.98 8.78
N VAL A 105 0.53 -7.17 8.72
CA VAL A 105 0.82 -6.27 7.60
C VAL A 105 2.14 -6.73 6.98
N GLN A 106 2.14 -6.89 5.66
CA GLN A 106 3.33 -7.25 4.91
C GLN A 106 3.51 -6.31 3.73
N GLY A 107 4.74 -6.19 3.28
CA GLY A 107 5.09 -5.48 2.07
C GLY A 107 6.41 -6.04 1.57
N SER A 108 6.73 -5.79 0.30
CA SER A 108 8.02 -6.18 -0.28
C SER A 108 8.66 -5.00 -0.96
N THR A 109 9.98 -4.99 -0.96
CA THR A 109 10.78 -4.00 -1.67
C THR A 109 12.11 -4.62 -2.07
N LYS A 110 12.64 -4.20 -3.21
CA LYS A 110 13.99 -4.59 -3.63
C LYS A 110 15.05 -3.57 -3.24
N LEU A 111 14.66 -2.48 -2.56
CA LEU A 111 15.56 -1.39 -2.17
C LEU A 111 16.04 -1.57 -0.74
N PRO A 112 17.35 -1.81 -0.51
CA PRO A 112 17.87 -2.03 0.85
C PRO A 112 17.60 -0.87 1.80
N GLY A 113 17.60 0.36 1.30
CA GLY A 113 17.30 1.55 2.10
C GLY A 113 15.87 1.55 2.64
N ILE A 114 14.92 1.05 1.86
CA ILE A 114 13.52 0.92 2.29
C ILE A 114 13.37 -0.19 3.33
N VAL A 115 14.05 -1.32 3.16
CA VAL A 115 14.08 -2.39 4.17
C VAL A 115 14.54 -1.84 5.51
N ARG A 116 15.64 -1.08 5.50
CA ARG A 116 16.20 -0.47 6.71
C ARG A 116 15.22 0.51 7.35
N LEU A 117 14.57 1.36 6.54
CA LEU A 117 13.58 2.32 7.01
C LEU A 117 12.40 1.62 7.70
N TRP A 118 11.86 0.57 7.07
CA TRP A 118 10.73 -0.17 7.62
C TRP A 118 11.08 -0.90 8.92
N ARG A 119 12.30 -1.43 9.02
CA ARG A 119 12.76 -2.07 10.26
C ARG A 119 12.87 -1.06 11.39
N ILE A 120 13.47 0.08 11.15
CA ILE A 120 13.76 1.08 12.20
C ILE A 120 12.51 1.87 12.57
N LYS A 121 11.81 2.39 11.58
CA LYS A 121 10.70 3.33 11.79
C LYS A 121 9.38 2.60 12.10
N TRP A 122 9.10 1.53 11.39
CA TRP A 122 7.81 0.84 11.47
C TRP A 122 7.88 -0.47 12.24
N LYS A 123 9.06 -0.86 12.73
CA LYS A 123 9.28 -2.10 13.48
C LYS A 123 8.88 -3.37 12.70
N MET A 124 8.95 -3.31 11.39
CA MET A 124 8.73 -4.48 10.54
C MET A 124 9.98 -5.35 10.52
N GLN A 125 9.81 -6.65 10.30
CA GLN A 125 10.91 -7.62 10.27
C GLN A 125 10.97 -8.32 8.93
N PRO A 126 12.17 -8.52 8.35
CA PRO A 126 12.33 -9.35 7.15
C PRO A 126 11.94 -10.78 7.46
N LYS A 127 11.16 -11.42 6.59
CA LYS A 127 10.68 -12.78 6.80
C LYS A 127 11.33 -13.80 5.88
N TYR A 128 11.41 -13.51 4.57
CA TYR A 128 11.99 -14.44 3.61
C TYR A 128 12.46 -13.69 2.38
N THR A 129 13.25 -14.38 1.56
CA THR A 129 13.70 -13.86 0.27
C THR A 129 12.91 -14.54 -0.83
N LEU A 130 12.28 -13.72 -1.70
CA LEU A 130 11.61 -14.22 -2.89
C LEU A 130 12.65 -14.55 -3.95
N MET A 131 12.63 -15.78 -4.43
CA MET A 131 13.49 -16.26 -5.50
C MET A 131 12.66 -16.45 -6.77
N GLU A 132 13.20 -16.06 -7.92
CA GLU A 132 12.46 -16.10 -9.17
C GLU A 132 13.32 -16.75 -10.26
N TYR A 133 12.70 -17.60 -11.07
CA TYR A 133 13.28 -18.09 -12.30
C TYR A 133 12.33 -17.73 -13.45
N LYS A 134 12.82 -16.97 -14.42
CA LYS A 134 12.01 -16.55 -15.57
C LYS A 134 12.08 -17.60 -16.67
N LEU A 135 10.91 -18.07 -17.11
CA LEU A 135 10.78 -19.06 -18.19
C LEU A 135 10.91 -18.43 -19.57
#